data_d723aaf6ce7741f706b630c700a89071
#
_entry.id   d723aaf6ce7741f706b630c700a89071
#
_cell.length_a   1.000
_cell.length_b   1.000
_cell.length_c   1.000
_cell.angle_alpha   90.00
_cell.angle_beta   90.00
_cell.angle_gamma   90.00
#
_symmetry.space_group_name_H-M   'P 1'
#
loop_
_entity.id
_entity.type
_entity.pdbx_description
1 polymer ?
#
loop_
_entity_poly.entity_id
_entity_poly.type
_entity_poly.pdbx_seq_one_letter_code
_entity_poly.pdbx_strand_id
1 'polypeptide(L)'
;MKLSRILAVLLALALALGCAVTAFAAGDFTDVSDDAYYAAAVQWAVEKGITDGMGNNEFRPDYTVNRAQAVTFLWRMAGQPEPTQTETFADVEADANNWWYKTAVQWAVEKGITNGTNKGFEPYLTCSRGMILTMLYRLEGEPWNDYVDVEIPENEDDWTLDTLFAATIQFFVELFRSEDGLSDVPQGAWYELPVYWAVANGILNENHYSSEDLAIHPTADCPRGDMVYFLYMDSGDAPNPYASATVQTGTIPETVLLDDAGVKITLNGTGSDEYGDPLLNMTLENGSDKTLRADVCESWLNTYNTYLQAYVPVESEDGVTFYGDAVAAPGETKDFYVSLSSAAELGFDAIYELELQMAVIEVEWDAENEYYDWVDQYAAGEKTELKTSLYDPAVAYDKDGELLLASDGLEICLLGTEVDDFWGPKVKLYAYNGGSEDVIVEVAEMKLDGVVFDCLFSMDLPAGKRDLSEAYAFFMGDEVPTGKTVELTFQLVDRETWEAIKTLEPVTVTIPD
;
A
#
# COMPACT_ATOMS: atom_id res chain seq x y z
N MET A 1 -38.89 -9.92 36.91
CA MET A 1 -37.44 -10.00 37.16
C MET A 1 -36.80 -11.38 36.88
N LYS A 2 -37.55 -12.47 36.70
CA LYS A 2 -36.95 -13.79 36.42
C LYS A 2 -36.79 -14.13 34.93
N LEU A 3 -37.62 -13.56 34.06
CA LEU A 3 -37.61 -13.85 32.62
C LEU A 3 -36.41 -13.19 31.88
N SER A 4 -36.05 -11.95 32.27
CA SER A 4 -34.90 -11.25 31.68
C SER A 4 -33.54 -11.86 32.04
N ARG A 5 -33.42 -12.49 33.22
CA ARG A 5 -32.20 -13.20 33.63
C ARG A 5 -32.06 -14.55 32.91
N ILE A 6 -33.18 -15.24 32.65
CA ILE A 6 -33.18 -16.47 31.87
C ILE A 6 -32.84 -16.18 30.40
N LEU A 7 -33.39 -15.09 29.83
CA LEU A 7 -33.06 -14.66 28.47
C LEU A 7 -31.55 -14.26 28.33
N ALA A 8 -31.01 -13.56 29.33
CA ALA A 8 -29.59 -13.18 29.35
C ALA A 8 -28.66 -14.41 29.47
N VAL A 9 -29.05 -15.41 30.27
CA VAL A 9 -28.29 -16.66 30.39
C VAL A 9 -28.39 -17.50 29.13
N LEU A 10 -29.56 -17.56 28.48
CA LEU A 10 -29.73 -18.27 27.21
C LEU A 10 -28.98 -17.57 26.07
N LEU A 11 -28.94 -16.22 26.06
CA LEU A 11 -28.15 -15.45 25.09
C LEU A 11 -26.64 -15.62 25.32
N ALA A 12 -26.21 -15.66 26.60
CA ALA A 12 -24.81 -15.92 26.95
C ALA A 12 -24.40 -17.38 26.63
N LEU A 13 -25.31 -18.35 26.80
CA LEU A 13 -25.08 -19.75 26.40
C LEU A 13 -25.09 -19.91 24.88
N ALA A 14 -25.95 -19.18 24.14
CA ALA A 14 -25.96 -19.19 22.68
C ALA A 14 -24.71 -18.54 22.11
N LEU A 15 -24.21 -17.46 22.74
CA LEU A 15 -22.94 -16.86 22.41
C LEU A 15 -21.74 -17.75 22.78
N ALA A 16 -21.80 -18.49 23.86
CA ALA A 16 -20.77 -19.44 24.29
C ALA A 16 -20.74 -20.72 23.44
N LEU A 17 -21.91 -21.17 22.93
CA LEU A 17 -22.01 -22.33 22.01
C LEU A 17 -21.78 -21.93 20.54
N GLY A 18 -21.94 -20.65 20.18
CA GLY A 18 -21.63 -20.11 18.85
C GLY A 18 -20.12 -19.85 18.62
N CYS A 19 -19.32 -19.85 19.69
CA CYS A 19 -17.86 -19.62 19.62
C CYS A 19 -17.02 -20.90 19.68
N ALA A 20 -17.60 -22.08 19.51
CA ALA A 20 -16.83 -23.29 19.25
C ALA A 20 -16.71 -23.56 17.74
N VAL A 21 -16.43 -22.54 16.95
CA VAL A 21 -15.62 -22.72 15.75
C VAL A 21 -14.22 -23.03 16.29
N THR A 22 -13.82 -24.30 16.23
CA THR A 22 -12.44 -24.67 16.42
C THR A 22 -11.64 -23.82 15.42
N ALA A 23 -11.01 -22.77 15.94
CA ALA A 23 -9.97 -22.09 15.19
C ALA A 23 -8.89 -23.15 14.95
N PHE A 24 -8.89 -23.76 13.77
CA PHE A 24 -7.72 -24.42 13.26
C PHE A 24 -6.71 -23.33 13.06
N ALA A 25 -5.71 -23.26 13.94
CA ALA A 25 -4.55 -22.44 13.69
C ALA A 25 -3.87 -22.98 12.42
N ALA A 26 -3.31 -22.13 11.57
CA ALA A 26 -2.58 -22.52 10.36
C ALA A 26 -1.41 -23.47 10.64
N GLY A 27 -1.02 -23.62 11.89
CA GLY A 27 -0.06 -24.59 12.37
C GLY A 27 -0.48 -26.06 12.31
N ASP A 28 -1.64 -26.40 11.71
CA ASP A 28 -2.15 -27.77 11.71
C ASP A 28 -1.81 -28.57 10.44
N PHE A 29 -1.35 -27.92 9.35
CA PHE A 29 -0.84 -28.65 8.19
C PHE A 29 0.63 -29.01 8.38
N THR A 30 0.92 -30.31 8.34
CA THR A 30 2.27 -30.83 8.58
C THR A 30 3.27 -30.56 7.45
N ASP A 31 2.78 -30.10 6.31
CA ASP A 31 3.51 -29.86 5.06
C ASP A 31 3.50 -28.36 4.63
N VAL A 32 3.11 -27.46 5.52
CA VAL A 32 3.19 -26.00 5.34
C VAL A 32 4.14 -25.46 6.39
N SER A 33 5.27 -24.90 5.95
CA SER A 33 6.22 -24.23 6.86
C SER A 33 5.73 -22.84 7.20
N ASP A 34 5.91 -22.39 8.45
CA ASP A 34 5.47 -21.08 8.92
C ASP A 34 6.16 -19.91 8.19
N ASP A 35 7.35 -20.16 7.61
CA ASP A 35 8.15 -19.22 6.83
C ASP A 35 7.88 -19.30 5.30
N ALA A 36 6.96 -20.17 4.86
CA ALA A 36 6.60 -20.23 3.45
C ALA A 36 5.81 -18.98 3.03
N TYR A 37 6.14 -18.38 1.87
CA TYR A 37 5.47 -17.17 1.37
C TYR A 37 3.94 -17.33 1.25
N TYR A 38 3.45 -18.55 1.07
CA TYR A 38 2.02 -18.89 0.99
C TYR A 38 1.40 -19.28 2.34
N ALA A 39 2.15 -19.28 3.46
CA ALA A 39 1.63 -19.80 4.73
C ALA A 39 0.39 -19.02 5.22
N ALA A 40 0.45 -17.69 5.21
CA ALA A 40 -0.67 -16.82 5.55
C ALA A 40 -1.87 -17.01 4.61
N ALA A 41 -1.61 -17.19 3.31
CA ALA A 41 -2.66 -17.45 2.32
C ALA A 41 -3.36 -18.80 2.52
N VAL A 42 -2.62 -19.83 2.94
CA VAL A 42 -3.19 -21.13 3.30
C VAL A 42 -4.11 -21.00 4.52
N GLN A 43 -3.68 -20.28 5.54
CA GLN A 43 -4.48 -20.01 6.71
C GLN A 43 -5.76 -19.27 6.35
N TRP A 44 -5.64 -18.17 5.63
CA TRP A 44 -6.77 -17.39 5.14
C TRP A 44 -7.77 -18.26 4.33
N ALA A 45 -7.26 -19.07 3.41
CA ALA A 45 -8.11 -19.94 2.58
C ALA A 45 -8.90 -20.98 3.40
N VAL A 46 -8.35 -21.44 4.53
CA VAL A 46 -9.06 -22.30 5.49
C VAL A 46 -10.10 -21.52 6.25
N GLU A 47 -9.75 -20.35 6.81
CA GLU A 47 -10.66 -19.49 7.58
C GLU A 47 -11.85 -19.02 6.72
N LYS A 48 -11.63 -18.71 5.45
CA LYS A 48 -12.69 -18.35 4.49
C LYS A 48 -13.46 -19.57 3.94
N GLY A 49 -13.09 -20.79 4.31
CA GLY A 49 -13.74 -22.01 3.83
C GLY A 49 -13.48 -22.29 2.33
N ILE A 50 -12.42 -21.74 1.76
CA ILE A 50 -12.02 -21.98 0.37
C ILE A 50 -11.45 -23.39 0.23
N THR A 51 -10.73 -23.86 1.24
CA THR A 51 -10.14 -25.22 1.28
C THR A 51 -10.12 -25.79 2.70
N ASP A 52 -10.23 -27.13 2.79
CA ASP A 52 -10.04 -27.90 4.03
C ASP A 52 -8.73 -28.73 3.96
N GLY A 53 -7.84 -28.43 3.01
CA GLY A 53 -6.65 -29.22 2.72
C GLY A 53 -6.97 -30.47 1.87
N MET A 54 -6.06 -31.46 1.92
CA MET A 54 -6.15 -32.72 1.16
C MET A 54 -6.36 -33.96 2.05
N GLY A 55 -6.68 -33.73 3.33
CA GLY A 55 -6.78 -34.79 4.34
C GLY A 55 -5.46 -35.11 5.02
N ASN A 56 -5.48 -35.88 6.10
CA ASN A 56 -4.33 -36.26 6.92
C ASN A 56 -3.50 -35.06 7.45
N ASN A 57 -4.11 -33.92 7.65
CA ASN A 57 -3.46 -32.65 8.02
C ASN A 57 -2.38 -32.23 6.99
N GLU A 58 -2.64 -32.49 5.70
CA GLU A 58 -1.78 -32.04 4.59
C GLU A 58 -2.56 -31.06 3.72
N PHE A 59 -1.90 -29.93 3.36
CA PHE A 59 -2.39 -28.98 2.38
C PHE A 59 -1.91 -29.35 0.95
N ARG A 60 -0.70 -29.90 0.84
CA ARG A 60 0.02 -30.24 -0.37
C ARG A 60 0.29 -29.04 -1.26
N PRO A 61 1.08 -28.05 -0.78
CA PRO A 61 1.32 -26.78 -1.48
C PRO A 61 1.95 -26.97 -2.86
N ASP A 62 2.84 -27.96 -3.03
CA ASP A 62 3.55 -28.23 -4.28
C ASP A 62 2.73 -29.03 -5.30
N TYR A 63 1.56 -29.54 -4.93
CA TYR A 63 0.71 -30.28 -5.87
C TYR A 63 0.04 -29.31 -6.83
N THR A 64 0.01 -29.69 -8.11
CA THR A 64 -0.60 -28.88 -9.16
C THR A 64 -2.12 -28.85 -9.04
N VAL A 65 -2.69 -27.69 -9.34
CA VAL A 65 -4.14 -27.46 -9.35
C VAL A 65 -4.72 -27.90 -10.69
N ASN A 66 -5.83 -28.63 -10.68
CA ASN A 66 -6.60 -28.91 -11.88
C ASN A 66 -7.76 -27.92 -12.05
N ARG A 67 -8.39 -27.91 -13.24
CA ARG A 67 -9.45 -26.94 -13.59
C ARG A 67 -10.66 -27.01 -12.67
N ALA A 68 -11.07 -28.21 -12.24
CA ALA A 68 -12.17 -28.37 -11.30
C ALA A 68 -11.85 -27.77 -9.94
N GLN A 69 -10.61 -27.95 -9.45
CA GLN A 69 -10.15 -27.32 -8.20
C GLN A 69 -10.07 -25.80 -8.34
N ALA A 70 -9.54 -25.29 -9.45
CA ALA A 70 -9.40 -23.87 -9.69
C ALA A 70 -10.77 -23.14 -9.62
N VAL A 71 -11.75 -23.57 -10.40
CA VAL A 71 -13.08 -22.94 -10.37
C VAL A 71 -13.80 -23.15 -9.05
N THR A 72 -13.52 -24.25 -8.31
CA THR A 72 -14.12 -24.48 -7.00
C THR A 72 -13.54 -23.51 -5.95
N PHE A 73 -12.26 -23.19 -6.01
CA PHE A 73 -11.63 -22.22 -5.13
C PHE A 73 -12.18 -20.80 -5.40
N LEU A 74 -12.23 -20.39 -6.65
CA LEU A 74 -12.82 -19.11 -7.07
C LEU A 74 -14.30 -18.99 -6.65
N TRP A 75 -15.10 -20.05 -6.87
CA TRP A 75 -16.50 -20.08 -6.48
C TRP A 75 -16.70 -19.95 -4.97
N ARG A 76 -15.84 -20.63 -4.18
CA ARG A 76 -15.86 -20.54 -2.72
C ARG A 76 -15.41 -19.17 -2.24
N MET A 77 -14.39 -18.58 -2.84
CA MET A 77 -13.95 -17.21 -2.56
C MET A 77 -15.10 -16.22 -2.80
N ALA A 78 -15.84 -16.37 -3.88
CA ALA A 78 -17.02 -15.56 -4.21
C ALA A 78 -18.23 -15.81 -3.30
N GLY A 79 -18.12 -16.60 -2.21
CA GLY A 79 -19.21 -16.89 -1.28
C GLY A 79 -20.17 -17.98 -1.75
N GLN A 80 -19.78 -18.83 -2.68
CA GLN A 80 -20.54 -19.99 -3.18
C GLN A 80 -21.91 -19.62 -3.77
N PRO A 81 -22.00 -18.62 -4.65
CA PRO A 81 -23.29 -18.22 -5.23
C PRO A 81 -23.93 -19.33 -6.07
N GLU A 82 -25.23 -19.50 -5.92
CA GLU A 82 -25.99 -20.46 -6.72
C GLU A 82 -26.11 -19.97 -8.17
N PRO A 83 -25.69 -20.76 -9.17
CA PRO A 83 -25.83 -20.37 -10.56
C PRO A 83 -27.28 -20.38 -11.00
N THR A 84 -27.68 -19.43 -11.85
CA THR A 84 -29.02 -19.37 -12.46
C THR A 84 -29.14 -20.33 -13.64
N GLN A 85 -28.03 -20.68 -14.28
CA GLN A 85 -27.94 -21.62 -15.38
C GLN A 85 -27.63 -23.02 -14.87
N THR A 86 -28.28 -24.01 -15.44
CA THR A 86 -28.08 -25.42 -15.10
C THR A 86 -27.26 -26.17 -16.16
N GLU A 87 -27.01 -25.52 -17.31
CA GLU A 87 -26.22 -26.12 -18.39
C GLU A 87 -24.73 -26.18 -18.01
N THR A 88 -24.08 -27.24 -18.45
CA THR A 88 -22.66 -27.44 -18.25
C THR A 88 -22.09 -28.27 -19.42
N PHE A 89 -20.82 -28.64 -19.34
CA PHE A 89 -20.15 -29.41 -20.38
C PHE A 89 -20.49 -30.90 -20.28
N ALA A 90 -20.52 -31.58 -21.45
CA ALA A 90 -20.86 -32.99 -21.53
C ALA A 90 -19.91 -33.90 -20.72
N ASP A 91 -18.62 -33.54 -20.62
CA ASP A 91 -17.63 -34.27 -19.83
C ASP A 91 -17.83 -34.06 -18.33
N VAL A 92 -18.36 -32.94 -17.89
CA VAL A 92 -18.76 -32.68 -16.49
C VAL A 92 -20.01 -33.51 -16.16
N GLU A 93 -21.01 -33.53 -17.03
CA GLU A 93 -22.23 -34.35 -16.82
C GLU A 93 -21.94 -35.85 -16.81
N ALA A 94 -20.96 -36.30 -17.57
CA ALA A 94 -20.58 -37.70 -17.65
C ALA A 94 -19.73 -38.17 -16.47
N ASP A 95 -19.14 -37.26 -15.68
CA ASP A 95 -18.32 -37.60 -14.52
C ASP A 95 -19.18 -37.97 -13.32
N ALA A 96 -19.07 -39.20 -12.86
CA ALA A 96 -19.79 -39.67 -11.67
C ALA A 96 -19.35 -38.98 -10.36
N ASN A 97 -18.21 -38.31 -10.36
CA ASN A 97 -17.64 -37.60 -9.21
C ASN A 97 -17.81 -36.09 -9.31
N ASN A 98 -18.67 -35.56 -10.20
CA ASN A 98 -18.85 -34.12 -10.42
C ASN A 98 -19.54 -33.37 -9.26
N TRP A 99 -20.03 -34.07 -8.26
CA TRP A 99 -20.83 -33.55 -7.15
C TRP A 99 -20.16 -32.40 -6.38
N TRP A 100 -18.83 -32.34 -6.35
CA TRP A 100 -18.10 -31.33 -5.59
C TRP A 100 -17.68 -30.10 -6.42
N TYR A 101 -17.71 -30.18 -7.77
CA TYR A 101 -17.27 -29.08 -8.64
C TYR A 101 -18.32 -28.66 -9.70
N LYS A 102 -19.38 -29.43 -9.92
CA LYS A 102 -20.35 -29.14 -10.97
C LYS A 102 -20.99 -27.75 -10.81
N THR A 103 -21.44 -27.38 -9.60
CA THR A 103 -22.03 -26.07 -9.32
C THR A 103 -21.01 -24.95 -9.57
N ALA A 104 -19.77 -25.14 -9.16
CA ALA A 104 -18.69 -24.19 -9.41
C ALA A 104 -18.41 -24.00 -10.91
N VAL A 105 -18.44 -25.08 -11.70
CA VAL A 105 -18.30 -24.98 -13.17
C VAL A 105 -19.48 -24.22 -13.79
N GLN A 106 -20.71 -24.50 -13.38
CA GLN A 106 -21.91 -23.77 -13.86
C GLN A 106 -21.80 -22.27 -13.58
N TRP A 107 -21.44 -21.93 -12.36
CA TRP A 107 -21.21 -20.54 -11.96
C TRP A 107 -20.07 -19.88 -12.77
N ALA A 108 -18.93 -20.56 -12.91
CA ALA A 108 -17.79 -20.03 -13.64
C ALA A 108 -18.09 -19.78 -15.15
N VAL A 109 -18.96 -20.61 -15.74
CA VAL A 109 -19.47 -20.40 -17.12
C VAL A 109 -20.43 -19.21 -17.15
N GLU A 110 -21.37 -19.12 -16.22
CA GLU A 110 -22.32 -18.01 -16.12
C GLU A 110 -21.62 -16.65 -15.96
N LYS A 111 -20.53 -16.61 -15.18
CA LYS A 111 -19.71 -15.41 -14.97
C LYS A 111 -18.69 -15.14 -16.08
N GLY A 112 -18.60 -16.00 -17.10
CA GLY A 112 -17.61 -15.83 -18.16
C GLY A 112 -16.16 -16.16 -17.77
N ILE A 113 -15.94 -16.66 -16.56
CA ILE A 113 -14.60 -17.02 -16.04
C ILE A 113 -13.96 -18.11 -16.90
N THR A 114 -14.78 -19.05 -17.41
CA THR A 114 -14.31 -20.10 -18.32
C THR A 114 -15.33 -20.39 -19.41
N ASN A 115 -14.82 -20.61 -20.64
CA ASN A 115 -15.61 -21.07 -21.78
C ASN A 115 -15.31 -22.53 -22.13
N GLY A 116 -14.56 -23.25 -21.27
CA GLY A 116 -14.09 -24.58 -21.55
C GLY A 116 -12.96 -24.62 -22.59
N THR A 117 -12.85 -25.76 -23.22
CA THR A 117 -11.93 -26.01 -24.34
C THR A 117 -12.72 -26.58 -25.52
N ASN A 118 -12.04 -26.87 -26.65
CA ASN A 118 -12.66 -27.56 -27.78
C ASN A 118 -13.06 -29.02 -27.50
N LYS A 119 -12.73 -29.56 -26.30
CA LYS A 119 -13.05 -30.93 -25.86
C LYS A 119 -14.07 -31.00 -24.74
N GLY A 120 -14.42 -29.86 -24.14
CA GLY A 120 -15.29 -29.75 -22.98
C GLY A 120 -14.69 -28.88 -21.89
N PHE A 121 -15.05 -29.10 -20.65
CA PHE A 121 -14.43 -28.42 -19.51
C PHE A 121 -13.05 -28.97 -19.15
N GLU A 122 -12.84 -30.25 -19.34
CA GLU A 122 -11.62 -30.99 -18.97
C GLU A 122 -11.27 -30.81 -17.47
N PRO A 123 -12.12 -31.28 -16.54
CA PRO A 123 -12.03 -30.95 -15.10
C PRO A 123 -10.70 -31.34 -14.45
N TYR A 124 -10.05 -32.38 -14.94
CA TYR A 124 -8.80 -32.92 -14.40
C TYR A 124 -7.54 -32.45 -15.15
N LEU A 125 -7.70 -31.57 -16.15
CA LEU A 125 -6.56 -30.93 -16.80
C LEU A 125 -5.88 -29.99 -15.81
N THR A 126 -4.56 -30.13 -15.66
CA THR A 126 -3.75 -29.24 -14.84
C THR A 126 -3.81 -27.81 -15.35
N CYS A 127 -3.95 -26.85 -14.45
CA CYS A 127 -3.91 -25.43 -14.76
C CYS A 127 -2.47 -24.92 -14.75
N SER A 128 -2.12 -24.12 -15.74
CA SER A 128 -0.91 -23.29 -15.67
C SER A 128 -1.15 -22.03 -14.85
N ARG A 129 -0.08 -21.35 -14.42
CA ARG A 129 -0.18 -20.04 -13.74
C ARG A 129 -0.99 -19.05 -14.59
N GLY A 130 -0.70 -18.93 -15.89
CA GLY A 130 -1.46 -18.06 -16.80
C GLY A 130 -2.95 -18.41 -16.89
N MET A 131 -3.33 -19.70 -16.75
CA MET A 131 -4.75 -20.10 -16.69
C MET A 131 -5.42 -19.59 -15.42
N ILE A 132 -4.76 -19.70 -14.28
CA ILE A 132 -5.31 -19.21 -12.99
C ILE A 132 -5.46 -17.69 -13.03
N LEU A 133 -4.41 -16.96 -13.42
CA LEU A 133 -4.45 -15.51 -13.52
C LEU A 133 -5.52 -15.01 -14.50
N THR A 134 -5.73 -15.73 -15.62
CA THR A 134 -6.80 -15.39 -16.56
C THR A 134 -8.19 -15.64 -15.97
N MET A 135 -8.37 -16.69 -15.17
CA MET A 135 -9.64 -16.93 -14.49
C MET A 135 -9.93 -15.86 -13.44
N LEU A 136 -8.91 -15.43 -12.71
CA LEU A 136 -8.99 -14.37 -11.72
C LEU A 136 -9.29 -13.02 -12.39
N TYR A 137 -8.52 -12.63 -13.40
CA TYR A 137 -8.73 -11.43 -14.21
C TYR A 137 -10.16 -11.31 -14.78
N ARG A 138 -10.74 -12.46 -15.20
CA ARG A 138 -12.13 -12.53 -15.66
C ARG A 138 -13.15 -12.43 -14.53
N LEU A 139 -12.82 -12.95 -13.35
CA LEU A 139 -13.65 -12.79 -12.17
C LEU A 139 -13.78 -11.32 -11.79
N GLU A 140 -12.68 -10.54 -11.93
CA GLU A 140 -12.60 -9.09 -11.71
C GLU A 140 -13.17 -8.25 -12.87
N GLY A 141 -13.80 -8.89 -13.86
CA GLY A 141 -14.47 -8.20 -14.98
C GLY A 141 -13.53 -7.75 -16.09
N GLU A 142 -12.34 -8.33 -16.19
CA GLU A 142 -11.33 -8.01 -17.23
C GLU A 142 -10.93 -6.52 -17.24
N PRO A 143 -10.46 -5.94 -16.11
CA PRO A 143 -10.45 -4.50 -15.83
C PRO A 143 -9.61 -3.66 -16.81
N TRP A 144 -8.68 -4.27 -17.56
CA TRP A 144 -7.82 -3.54 -18.50
C TRP A 144 -8.30 -3.61 -19.97
N ASN A 145 -9.25 -4.50 -20.28
CA ASN A 145 -9.66 -4.75 -21.68
C ASN A 145 -10.19 -3.51 -22.39
N ASP A 146 -10.91 -2.64 -21.68
CA ASP A 146 -11.54 -1.45 -22.24
C ASP A 146 -10.55 -0.28 -22.41
N TYR A 147 -9.33 -0.36 -21.82
CA TYR A 147 -8.38 0.76 -21.76
C TYR A 147 -7.13 0.60 -22.64
N VAL A 148 -6.76 -0.64 -23.02
CA VAL A 148 -5.52 -0.90 -23.76
C VAL A 148 -5.49 -0.33 -25.18
N ASP A 149 -6.63 -0.08 -25.78
CA ASP A 149 -6.80 0.45 -27.14
C ASP A 149 -7.43 1.86 -27.16
N VAL A 150 -7.54 2.55 -26.01
CA VAL A 150 -8.05 3.93 -25.94
C VAL A 150 -7.05 4.88 -26.60
N GLU A 151 -7.53 5.77 -27.46
CA GLU A 151 -6.69 6.82 -28.06
C GLU A 151 -6.44 7.92 -27.01
N ILE A 152 -5.15 8.08 -26.61
CA ILE A 152 -4.75 9.11 -25.67
C ILE A 152 -4.62 10.45 -26.40
N PRO A 153 -5.29 11.53 -25.95
CA PRO A 153 -5.17 12.84 -26.57
C PRO A 153 -3.71 13.35 -26.57
N GLU A 154 -3.29 13.97 -27.69
CA GLU A 154 -1.96 14.59 -27.76
C GLU A 154 -1.83 15.84 -26.87
N ASN A 155 -2.95 16.50 -26.57
CA ASN A 155 -2.99 17.67 -25.72
C ASN A 155 -3.45 17.27 -24.32
N GLU A 156 -2.68 17.57 -23.31
CA GLU A 156 -2.99 17.26 -21.89
C GLU A 156 -4.27 17.96 -21.41
N ASP A 157 -4.63 19.11 -21.98
CA ASP A 157 -5.88 19.83 -21.67
C ASP A 157 -7.16 19.07 -22.08
N ASP A 158 -7.02 18.07 -22.95
CA ASP A 158 -8.12 17.21 -23.40
C ASP A 158 -8.21 15.88 -22.63
N TRP A 159 -7.38 15.69 -21.60
CA TRP A 159 -7.37 14.47 -20.82
C TRP A 159 -8.55 14.41 -19.86
N THR A 160 -9.15 13.24 -19.76
CA THR A 160 -10.18 12.87 -18.79
C THR A 160 -9.62 11.84 -17.82
N LEU A 161 -10.32 11.53 -16.74
CA LEU A 161 -9.94 10.43 -15.84
C LEU A 161 -9.79 9.11 -16.59
N ASP A 162 -10.70 8.81 -17.54
CA ASP A 162 -10.64 7.60 -18.37
C ASP A 162 -9.39 7.56 -19.24
N THR A 163 -9.01 8.68 -19.87
CA THR A 163 -7.80 8.73 -20.70
C THR A 163 -6.52 8.70 -19.86
N LEU A 164 -6.53 9.29 -18.67
CA LEU A 164 -5.42 9.18 -17.71
C LEU A 164 -5.24 7.73 -17.24
N PHE A 165 -6.35 7.06 -16.88
CA PHE A 165 -6.32 5.65 -16.49
C PHE A 165 -5.88 4.75 -17.65
N ALA A 166 -6.37 5.01 -18.87
CA ALA A 166 -5.93 4.33 -20.08
C ALA A 166 -4.44 4.54 -20.36
N ALA A 167 -3.93 5.76 -20.22
CA ALA A 167 -2.51 6.06 -20.38
C ALA A 167 -1.65 5.29 -19.36
N THR A 168 -2.08 5.21 -18.11
CA THR A 168 -1.42 4.45 -17.06
C THR A 168 -1.36 2.95 -17.41
N ILE A 169 -2.49 2.37 -17.83
CA ILE A 169 -2.52 0.95 -18.24
C ILE A 169 -1.64 0.71 -19.45
N GLN A 170 -1.69 1.57 -20.46
CA GLN A 170 -0.86 1.46 -21.67
C GLN A 170 0.63 1.59 -21.31
N PHE A 171 0.99 2.49 -20.39
CA PHE A 171 2.35 2.61 -19.88
C PHE A 171 2.84 1.28 -19.27
N PHE A 172 2.05 0.64 -18.39
CA PHE A 172 2.41 -0.66 -17.83
C PHE A 172 2.53 -1.74 -18.91
N VAL A 173 1.61 -1.77 -19.88
CA VAL A 173 1.66 -2.73 -20.98
C VAL A 173 2.93 -2.55 -21.82
N GLU A 174 3.32 -1.29 -22.11
CA GLU A 174 4.55 -1.00 -22.86
C GLU A 174 5.80 -1.34 -22.03
N LEU A 175 5.82 -1.01 -20.74
CA LEU A 175 6.88 -1.35 -19.81
C LEU A 175 7.11 -2.87 -19.77
N PHE A 176 6.05 -3.65 -19.59
CA PHE A 176 6.16 -5.12 -19.51
C PHE A 176 6.50 -5.78 -20.87
N ARG A 177 6.26 -5.08 -22.00
CA ARG A 177 6.65 -5.51 -23.35
C ARG A 177 8.06 -5.08 -23.74
N SER A 178 8.70 -4.22 -22.97
CA SER A 178 10.06 -3.72 -23.27
C SER A 178 11.11 -4.84 -23.18
N GLU A 179 12.34 -4.57 -23.66
CA GLU A 179 13.45 -5.53 -23.59
C GLU A 179 13.82 -5.87 -22.14
N ASP A 180 13.58 -4.93 -21.22
CA ASP A 180 13.81 -5.08 -19.77
C ASP A 180 12.53 -5.52 -19.01
N GLY A 181 11.45 -5.85 -19.73
CA GLY A 181 10.18 -6.29 -19.17
C GLY A 181 10.10 -7.80 -18.96
N LEU A 182 8.86 -8.32 -18.91
CA LEU A 182 8.60 -9.74 -18.63
C LEU A 182 9.05 -10.64 -19.79
N SER A 183 10.19 -11.31 -19.63
CA SER A 183 10.92 -12.00 -20.69
C SER A 183 10.20 -13.20 -21.32
N ASP A 184 9.26 -13.82 -20.60
CA ASP A 184 8.55 -15.04 -21.00
C ASP A 184 7.04 -14.88 -21.22
N VAL A 185 6.58 -13.62 -21.39
CA VAL A 185 5.18 -13.27 -21.73
C VAL A 185 5.12 -12.73 -23.16
N PRO A 186 4.90 -13.59 -24.18
CA PRO A 186 4.88 -13.15 -25.58
C PRO A 186 3.71 -12.19 -25.85
N GLN A 187 3.97 -11.15 -26.61
CA GLN A 187 2.94 -10.23 -27.09
C GLN A 187 1.84 -10.98 -27.84
N GLY A 188 0.58 -10.70 -27.52
CA GLY A 188 -0.59 -11.37 -28.09
C GLY A 188 -0.88 -12.75 -27.49
N ALA A 189 -0.17 -13.17 -26.46
CA ALA A 189 -0.55 -14.35 -25.68
C ALA A 189 -1.92 -14.11 -25.00
N TRP A 190 -2.76 -15.15 -24.94
CA TRP A 190 -4.09 -15.03 -24.32
C TRP A 190 -4.07 -14.75 -22.82
N TYR A 191 -2.92 -14.91 -22.18
CA TYR A 191 -2.65 -14.59 -20.77
C TYR A 191 -1.84 -13.29 -20.58
N GLU A 192 -1.53 -12.58 -21.65
CA GLU A 192 -0.68 -11.37 -21.59
C GLU A 192 -1.24 -10.33 -20.62
N LEU A 193 -2.43 -9.79 -20.91
CA LEU A 193 -3.06 -8.78 -20.04
C LEU A 193 -3.34 -9.29 -18.62
N PRO A 194 -3.87 -10.51 -18.42
CA PRO A 194 -4.00 -11.10 -17.09
C PRO A 194 -2.72 -11.15 -16.26
N VAL A 195 -1.58 -11.48 -16.91
CA VAL A 195 -0.29 -11.51 -16.22
C VAL A 195 0.18 -10.10 -15.88
N TYR A 196 0.12 -9.16 -16.82
CA TYR A 196 0.51 -7.77 -16.59
C TYR A 196 -0.33 -7.11 -15.49
N TRP A 197 -1.63 -7.33 -15.52
CA TRP A 197 -2.55 -6.88 -14.48
C TRP A 197 -2.17 -7.47 -13.11
N ALA A 198 -1.87 -8.75 -13.04
CA ALA A 198 -1.50 -9.42 -11.80
C ALA A 198 -0.17 -8.90 -11.21
N VAL A 199 0.80 -8.53 -12.06
CA VAL A 199 2.04 -7.89 -11.60
C VAL A 199 1.76 -6.48 -11.09
N ALA A 200 1.04 -5.67 -11.86
CA ALA A 200 0.75 -4.29 -11.50
C ALA A 200 -0.10 -4.17 -10.21
N ASN A 201 -0.91 -5.19 -9.89
CA ASN A 201 -1.71 -5.24 -8.66
C ASN A 201 -1.03 -6.04 -7.52
N GLY A 202 0.25 -6.39 -7.65
CA GLY A 202 1.00 -7.08 -6.60
C GLY A 202 0.56 -8.53 -6.32
N ILE A 203 -0.28 -9.12 -7.17
CA ILE A 203 -0.69 -10.54 -7.07
C ILE A 203 0.49 -11.45 -7.36
N LEU A 204 1.36 -11.03 -8.29
CA LEU A 204 2.66 -11.63 -8.56
C LEU A 204 3.77 -10.73 -8.00
N ASN A 205 4.67 -11.30 -7.25
CA ASN A 205 5.81 -10.62 -6.64
C ASN A 205 7.10 -11.44 -6.79
N GLU A 206 8.18 -11.02 -6.17
CA GLU A 206 9.52 -11.63 -6.23
C GLU A 206 9.56 -13.14 -5.90
N ASN A 207 8.54 -13.69 -5.25
CA ASN A 207 8.44 -15.14 -5.03
C ASN A 207 8.01 -15.92 -6.28
N HIS A 208 7.52 -15.23 -7.31
CA HIS A 208 6.92 -15.82 -8.50
C HIS A 208 7.72 -15.59 -9.78
N TYR A 209 8.71 -14.69 -9.74
CA TYR A 209 9.61 -14.43 -10.87
C TYR A 209 11.05 -14.32 -10.41
N SER A 210 11.97 -14.62 -11.32
CA SER A 210 13.39 -14.44 -11.09
C SER A 210 13.77 -12.98 -11.24
N SER A 211 14.53 -12.44 -10.31
CA SER A 211 15.10 -11.09 -10.41
C SER A 211 16.17 -10.96 -11.50
N GLU A 212 16.68 -12.10 -12.01
CA GLU A 212 17.73 -12.09 -13.05
C GLU A 212 17.16 -11.97 -14.47
N ASP A 213 15.96 -12.52 -14.73
CA ASP A 213 15.38 -12.59 -16.07
C ASP A 213 13.90 -12.18 -16.14
N LEU A 214 13.32 -11.74 -15.04
CA LEU A 214 11.90 -11.34 -14.91
C LEU A 214 10.92 -12.35 -15.52
N ALA A 215 11.25 -13.66 -15.45
CA ALA A 215 10.44 -14.73 -16.00
C ALA A 215 9.39 -15.20 -14.98
N ILE A 216 8.10 -15.15 -15.36
CA ILE A 216 6.94 -15.52 -14.53
C ILE A 216 6.54 -16.98 -14.70
N HIS A 217 6.99 -17.62 -15.78
CA HIS A 217 6.63 -18.99 -16.17
C HIS A 217 5.10 -19.20 -16.27
N PRO A 218 4.36 -18.37 -17.06
CA PRO A 218 2.90 -18.42 -17.11
C PRO A 218 2.35 -19.73 -17.68
N THR A 219 3.18 -20.48 -18.42
CA THR A 219 2.84 -21.81 -18.97
C THR A 219 3.20 -22.97 -18.04
N ALA A 220 3.92 -22.72 -16.94
CA ALA A 220 4.22 -23.75 -15.95
C ALA A 220 2.96 -24.14 -15.16
N ASP A 221 2.90 -25.39 -14.72
CA ASP A 221 1.83 -25.88 -13.87
C ASP A 221 1.74 -25.06 -12.57
N CYS A 222 0.53 -24.65 -12.17
CA CYS A 222 0.31 -23.86 -10.97
C CYS A 222 0.24 -24.75 -9.72
N PRO A 223 1.15 -24.59 -8.74
CA PRO A 223 1.05 -25.23 -7.46
C PRO A 223 -0.16 -24.77 -6.65
N ARG A 224 -0.63 -25.56 -5.70
CA ARG A 224 -1.74 -25.20 -4.80
C ARG A 224 -1.37 -24.02 -3.88
N GLY A 225 -0.09 -23.93 -3.50
CA GLY A 225 0.44 -22.80 -2.74
C GLY A 225 0.27 -21.49 -3.50
N ASP A 226 0.71 -21.45 -4.77
CA ASP A 226 0.55 -20.30 -5.66
C ASP A 226 -0.93 -19.94 -5.85
N MET A 227 -1.79 -20.95 -6.08
CA MET A 227 -3.22 -20.72 -6.28
C MET A 227 -3.86 -19.97 -5.11
N VAL A 228 -3.68 -20.42 -3.87
CA VAL A 228 -4.28 -19.75 -2.71
C VAL A 228 -3.60 -18.42 -2.43
N TYR A 229 -2.31 -18.28 -2.75
CA TYR A 229 -1.60 -17.02 -2.64
C TYR A 229 -2.17 -15.96 -3.61
N PHE A 230 -2.41 -16.30 -4.87
CA PHE A 230 -3.02 -15.37 -5.83
C PHE A 230 -4.42 -14.93 -5.39
N LEU A 231 -5.23 -15.85 -4.89
CA LEU A 231 -6.56 -15.54 -4.36
C LEU A 231 -6.50 -14.62 -3.13
N TYR A 232 -5.52 -14.86 -2.26
CA TYR A 232 -5.31 -14.07 -1.05
C TYR A 232 -4.89 -12.64 -1.38
N MET A 233 -3.95 -12.47 -2.29
CA MET A 233 -3.49 -11.15 -2.73
C MET A 233 -4.60 -10.35 -3.42
N ASP A 234 -5.41 -11.01 -4.24
CA ASP A 234 -6.53 -10.40 -4.97
C ASP A 234 -7.72 -10.04 -4.06
N SER A 235 -7.93 -10.78 -2.97
CA SER A 235 -9.07 -10.59 -2.08
C SER A 235 -9.07 -9.28 -1.29
N GLY A 236 -7.94 -8.57 -1.23
CA GLY A 236 -7.73 -7.44 -0.34
C GLY A 236 -7.57 -7.80 1.14
N ASP A 237 -7.73 -9.08 1.50
CA ASP A 237 -7.49 -9.57 2.88
C ASP A 237 -5.98 -9.81 3.15
N ALA A 238 -5.17 -9.90 2.09
CA ALA A 238 -3.71 -9.94 2.23
C ALA A 238 -3.28 -8.66 2.94
N PRO A 239 -2.41 -8.75 3.96
CA PRO A 239 -1.78 -7.54 4.43
C PRO A 239 -1.16 -6.91 3.18
N ASN A 240 -1.57 -5.68 2.88
CA ASN A 240 -0.89 -4.88 1.88
C ASN A 240 0.62 -5.03 2.19
N PRO A 241 1.47 -5.53 1.29
CA PRO A 241 2.92 -5.57 1.56
C PRO A 241 3.46 -4.15 1.79
N TYR A 242 2.68 -3.14 1.42
CA TYR A 242 2.81 -1.73 1.78
C TYR A 242 1.89 -1.34 2.96
N ALA A 243 0.96 -2.21 3.43
CA ALA A 243 0.28 -2.04 4.69
C ALA A 243 1.30 -2.39 5.78
N SER A 244 1.88 -1.37 6.25
CA SER A 244 2.65 -1.32 7.47
C SER A 244 1.98 -2.15 8.57
N ALA A 245 2.81 -2.83 9.36
CA ALA A 245 2.42 -3.43 10.64
C ALA A 245 1.35 -2.56 11.30
N THR A 246 0.24 -3.15 11.71
CA THR A 246 -0.90 -2.40 12.26
C THR A 246 -0.39 -1.44 13.33
N VAL A 247 -0.21 -0.18 12.95
CA VAL A 247 0.30 0.84 13.87
C VAL A 247 -0.77 1.07 14.93
N GLN A 248 -0.44 0.83 16.19
CA GLN A 248 -1.37 1.09 17.27
C GLN A 248 -1.56 2.60 17.42
N THR A 249 -2.80 3.05 17.29
CA THR A 249 -3.16 4.44 17.53
C THR A 249 -3.83 4.55 18.88
N GLY A 250 -3.18 5.24 19.82
CA GLY A 250 -3.85 5.61 21.07
C GLY A 250 -4.95 6.64 20.80
N THR A 251 -5.84 6.83 21.78
CA THR A 251 -6.85 7.89 21.68
C THR A 251 -6.23 9.26 21.93
N ILE A 252 -6.70 10.28 21.18
CA ILE A 252 -6.38 11.69 21.40
C ILE A 252 -7.70 12.38 21.78
N PRO A 253 -7.73 13.23 22.81
CA PRO A 253 -8.95 13.98 23.16
C PRO A 253 -9.29 15.02 22.09
N GLU A 254 -10.57 15.39 22.01
CA GLU A 254 -11.02 16.50 21.17
C GLU A 254 -10.18 17.75 21.44
N THR A 255 -9.64 18.35 20.39
CA THR A 255 -8.70 19.47 20.47
C THR A 255 -8.96 20.47 19.35
N VAL A 256 -9.05 21.75 19.66
CA VAL A 256 -9.13 22.82 18.65
C VAL A 256 -7.71 23.13 18.17
N LEU A 257 -7.47 22.98 16.86
CA LEU A 257 -6.16 23.19 16.23
C LEU A 257 -6.05 24.56 15.54
N LEU A 258 -7.20 25.12 15.14
CA LEU A 258 -7.30 26.46 14.57
C LEU A 258 -8.65 27.06 14.96
N ASP A 259 -8.67 28.32 15.41
CA ASP A 259 -9.89 29.11 15.64
C ASP A 259 -9.53 30.57 15.38
N ASP A 260 -9.56 30.96 14.12
CA ASP A 260 -9.20 32.32 13.66
C ASP A 260 -10.00 32.72 12.42
N ALA A 261 -10.16 34.04 12.22
CA ALA A 261 -10.78 34.63 11.04
C ALA A 261 -12.18 34.07 10.69
N GLY A 262 -12.91 33.52 11.68
CA GLY A 262 -14.23 32.91 11.50
C GLY A 262 -14.16 31.46 10.99
N VAL A 263 -13.00 30.83 11.02
CA VAL A 263 -12.78 29.47 10.65
C VAL A 263 -12.27 28.66 11.83
N LYS A 264 -12.73 27.41 11.97
CA LYS A 264 -12.31 26.55 13.06
C LYS A 264 -12.00 25.15 12.55
N ILE A 265 -10.85 24.60 12.96
CA ILE A 265 -10.49 23.18 12.77
C ILE A 265 -10.45 22.49 14.13
N THR A 266 -11.20 21.42 14.26
CA THR A 266 -11.25 20.59 15.46
C THR A 266 -10.79 19.16 15.14
N LEU A 267 -9.84 18.64 15.91
CA LEU A 267 -9.55 17.22 16.00
C LEU A 267 -10.58 16.55 16.89
N ASN A 268 -11.35 15.61 16.37
CA ASN A 268 -12.40 14.89 17.09
C ASN A 268 -11.90 13.59 17.75
N GLY A 269 -10.72 13.12 17.34
CA GLY A 269 -10.10 11.90 17.86
C GLY A 269 -9.38 11.09 16.79
N THR A 270 -8.95 9.90 17.16
CA THR A 270 -8.30 8.94 16.27
C THR A 270 -9.30 7.92 15.72
N GLY A 271 -9.00 7.35 14.57
CA GLY A 271 -9.80 6.31 13.92
C GLY A 271 -8.93 5.41 13.04
N SER A 272 -9.57 4.63 12.20
CA SER A 272 -8.94 3.88 11.13
C SER A 272 -9.83 3.95 9.90
N ASP A 273 -9.22 3.89 8.73
CA ASP A 273 -9.96 3.76 7.47
C ASP A 273 -10.48 2.34 7.24
N GLU A 274 -11.06 2.08 6.09
CA GLU A 274 -11.60 0.77 5.72
C GLU A 274 -10.52 -0.31 5.55
N TYR A 275 -9.25 0.08 5.37
CA TYR A 275 -8.09 -0.82 5.28
C TYR A 275 -7.41 -1.06 6.63
N GLY A 276 -7.85 -0.36 7.69
CA GLY A 276 -7.28 -0.44 9.03
C GLY A 276 -6.11 0.53 9.26
N ASP A 277 -5.80 1.40 8.30
CA ASP A 277 -4.75 2.40 8.45
C ASP A 277 -5.17 3.51 9.41
N PRO A 278 -4.27 3.96 10.29
CA PRO A 278 -4.58 4.94 11.31
C PRO A 278 -4.85 6.33 10.70
N LEU A 279 -5.85 7.02 11.26
CA LEU A 279 -6.20 8.38 10.86
C LEU A 279 -6.65 9.26 12.02
N LEU A 280 -6.64 10.57 11.80
CA LEU A 280 -7.27 11.58 12.65
C LEU A 280 -8.62 11.98 12.05
N ASN A 281 -9.66 11.97 12.88
CA ASN A 281 -10.98 12.49 12.51
C ASN A 281 -11.01 14.00 12.80
N MET A 282 -11.33 14.80 11.80
CA MET A 282 -11.26 16.25 11.84
C MET A 282 -12.58 16.87 11.39
N THR A 283 -12.84 18.10 11.84
CA THR A 283 -13.95 18.93 11.33
C THR A 283 -13.43 20.33 11.01
N LEU A 284 -13.78 20.84 9.83
CA LEU A 284 -13.60 22.22 9.38
C LEU A 284 -14.94 22.96 9.45
N GLU A 285 -15.07 23.98 10.30
CA GLU A 285 -16.20 24.92 10.33
C GLU A 285 -15.79 26.19 9.57
N ASN A 286 -16.39 26.45 8.42
CA ASN A 286 -16.09 27.61 7.59
C ASN A 286 -17.18 28.70 7.77
N GLY A 287 -16.97 29.61 8.69
CA GLY A 287 -17.85 30.77 8.89
C GLY A 287 -17.48 32.00 8.04
N SER A 288 -16.51 31.90 7.14
CA SER A 288 -16.08 32.96 6.22
C SER A 288 -16.98 33.05 4.98
N ASP A 289 -16.68 34.01 4.10
CA ASP A 289 -17.33 34.17 2.79
C ASP A 289 -16.51 33.57 1.64
N LYS A 290 -15.47 32.75 1.95
CA LYS A 290 -14.55 32.12 1.01
C LYS A 290 -14.76 30.63 0.94
N THR A 291 -14.37 30.01 -0.17
CA THR A 291 -14.21 28.55 -0.25
C THR A 291 -12.83 28.19 0.26
N LEU A 292 -12.74 27.31 1.24
CA LEU A 292 -11.53 27.02 1.98
C LEU A 292 -11.21 25.53 1.97
N ARG A 293 -9.94 25.19 1.77
CA ARG A 293 -9.39 23.85 1.92
C ARG A 293 -8.60 23.74 3.22
N ALA A 294 -8.82 22.68 3.99
CA ALA A 294 -7.97 22.35 5.12
C ALA A 294 -6.67 21.70 4.62
N ASP A 295 -5.55 22.07 5.24
CA ASP A 295 -4.23 21.56 4.90
C ASP A 295 -3.38 21.34 6.15
N VAL A 296 -2.39 20.44 6.07
CA VAL A 296 -1.38 20.22 7.09
C VAL A 296 -0.09 20.89 6.63
N CYS A 297 0.33 21.95 7.34
CA CYS A 297 1.53 22.70 6.98
C CYS A 297 2.81 22.02 7.43
N GLU A 298 2.81 21.57 8.68
CA GLU A 298 3.95 20.89 9.29
C GLU A 298 3.45 19.76 10.18
N SER A 299 4.18 18.66 10.19
CA SER A 299 3.83 17.50 11.02
C SER A 299 5.03 16.67 11.43
N TRP A 300 4.97 16.15 12.67
CA TRP A 300 5.93 15.18 13.21
C TRP A 300 5.17 14.05 13.88
N LEU A 301 5.55 12.81 13.58
CA LEU A 301 5.10 11.60 14.28
C LEU A 301 6.24 11.03 15.12
N ASN A 302 5.99 10.81 16.41
CA ASN A 302 7.01 10.32 17.34
C ASN A 302 8.34 11.09 17.20
N THR A 303 8.25 12.41 17.03
CA THR A 303 9.35 13.37 16.78
C THR A 303 10.01 13.33 15.40
N TYR A 304 9.63 12.40 14.52
CA TYR A 304 10.13 12.33 13.14
C TYR A 304 9.37 13.27 12.22
N ASN A 305 10.11 13.93 11.34
CA ASN A 305 9.53 14.69 10.25
C ASN A 305 8.67 13.78 9.36
N THR A 306 7.50 14.26 8.98
CA THR A 306 6.57 13.50 8.12
C THR A 306 5.68 14.45 7.34
N TYR A 307 5.21 14.00 6.19
CA TYR A 307 4.23 14.72 5.39
C TYR A 307 2.86 14.05 5.58
N LEU A 308 1.96 14.72 6.30
CA LEU A 308 0.59 14.26 6.48
C LEU A 308 -0.35 15.05 5.57
N GLN A 309 -1.34 14.38 5.01
CA GLN A 309 -2.29 14.98 4.08
C GLN A 309 -3.71 14.99 4.66
N ALA A 310 -4.39 16.13 4.52
CA ALA A 310 -5.81 16.26 4.80
C ALA A 310 -6.63 15.84 3.59
N TYR A 311 -7.66 15.00 3.77
CA TYR A 311 -8.47 14.49 2.68
C TYR A 311 -9.91 14.19 3.10
N VAL A 312 -10.80 14.04 2.13
CA VAL A 312 -12.12 13.44 2.28
C VAL A 312 -12.23 12.20 1.39
N PRO A 313 -12.84 11.11 1.86
CA PRO A 313 -13.14 9.98 0.97
C PRO A 313 -14.24 10.40 0.00
N VAL A 314 -14.04 10.14 -1.28
CA VAL A 314 -15.00 10.37 -2.35
C VAL A 314 -15.28 9.03 -3.04
N GLU A 315 -16.53 8.56 -2.98
CA GLU A 315 -16.94 7.36 -3.71
C GLU A 315 -17.26 7.74 -5.15
N SER A 316 -16.67 7.02 -6.11
CA SER A 316 -17.08 7.08 -7.52
C SER A 316 -18.41 6.37 -7.74
N GLU A 317 -19.04 6.58 -8.90
CA GLU A 317 -20.25 5.87 -9.30
C GLU A 317 -20.03 4.33 -9.35
N ASP A 318 -18.79 3.88 -9.51
CA ASP A 318 -18.39 2.46 -9.57
C ASP A 318 -18.00 1.87 -8.21
N GLY A 319 -18.13 2.65 -7.11
CA GLY A 319 -17.86 2.20 -5.74
C GLY A 319 -16.38 2.20 -5.36
N VAL A 320 -15.54 2.91 -6.11
CA VAL A 320 -14.11 3.10 -5.76
C VAL A 320 -13.97 4.35 -4.91
N THR A 321 -13.27 4.26 -3.78
CA THR A 321 -13.00 5.41 -2.90
C THR A 321 -11.73 6.13 -3.37
N PHE A 322 -11.85 7.45 -3.58
CA PHE A 322 -10.72 8.33 -3.87
C PHE A 322 -10.48 9.28 -2.70
N TYR A 323 -9.27 9.81 -2.61
CA TYR A 323 -8.90 10.86 -1.68
C TYR A 323 -9.10 12.22 -2.35
N GLY A 324 -10.16 12.93 -1.97
CA GLY A 324 -10.44 14.27 -2.45
C GLY A 324 -9.98 15.35 -1.48
N ASP A 325 -9.90 16.59 -1.95
CA ASP A 325 -9.54 17.75 -1.12
C ASP A 325 -10.57 18.01 0.01
N ALA A 326 -10.08 18.36 1.20
CA ALA A 326 -10.89 18.71 2.36
C ALA A 326 -11.44 20.14 2.23
N VAL A 327 -12.34 20.38 1.27
CA VAL A 327 -12.88 21.70 0.91
C VAL A 327 -14.23 21.94 1.55
N ALA A 328 -14.42 23.14 2.14
CA ALA A 328 -15.70 23.63 2.67
C ALA A 328 -16.10 24.96 2.01
N ALA A 329 -17.33 25.04 1.52
CA ALA A 329 -17.92 26.26 1.00
C ALA A 329 -18.26 27.26 2.13
N PRO A 330 -18.53 28.54 1.81
CA PRO A 330 -18.97 29.54 2.77
C PRO A 330 -20.15 29.07 3.64
N GLY A 331 -19.96 29.06 4.97
CA GLY A 331 -20.97 28.65 5.94
C GLY A 331 -21.14 27.15 6.10
N GLU A 332 -20.31 26.32 5.44
CA GLU A 332 -20.33 24.86 5.52
C GLU A 332 -19.49 24.36 6.69
N THR A 333 -19.91 23.22 7.25
CA THR A 333 -19.11 22.39 8.16
C THR A 333 -18.78 21.10 7.43
N LYS A 334 -17.48 20.74 7.36
CA LYS A 334 -16.95 19.59 6.62
C LYS A 334 -16.17 18.68 7.54
N ASP A 335 -16.56 17.43 7.61
CA ASP A 335 -15.72 16.39 8.21
C ASP A 335 -14.66 15.94 7.20
N PHE A 336 -13.44 15.74 7.68
CA PHE A 336 -12.31 15.28 6.90
C PHE A 336 -11.35 14.45 7.75
N TYR A 337 -10.33 13.89 7.13
CA TYR A 337 -9.37 13.00 7.76
C TYR A 337 -7.94 13.45 7.49
N VAL A 338 -7.03 13.09 8.41
CA VAL A 338 -5.58 13.18 8.19
C VAL A 338 -5.01 11.78 8.34
N SER A 339 -4.42 11.24 7.27
CA SER A 339 -3.79 9.91 7.29
C SER A 339 -2.55 9.90 8.16
N LEU A 340 -2.37 8.84 8.92
CA LEU A 340 -1.18 8.57 9.73
C LEU A 340 -0.39 7.34 9.21
N SER A 341 -0.64 6.91 7.99
CA SER A 341 -0.01 5.73 7.36
C SER A 341 1.52 5.82 7.34
N SER A 342 2.08 7.03 7.22
CA SER A 342 3.53 7.26 7.29
C SER A 342 4.19 6.79 8.60
N ALA A 343 3.43 6.59 9.69
CA ALA A 343 3.97 6.04 10.94
C ALA A 343 4.61 4.67 10.74
N ALA A 344 4.05 3.89 9.89
CA ALA A 344 4.54 2.57 9.59
C ALA A 344 5.70 2.59 8.59
N GLU A 345 5.70 3.48 7.59
CA GLU A 345 6.85 3.73 6.72
C GLU A 345 8.08 4.15 7.53
N LEU A 346 7.84 4.94 8.60
CA LEU A 346 8.85 5.27 9.60
C LEU A 346 9.24 4.08 10.51
N GLY A 347 8.55 2.93 10.37
CA GLY A 347 8.81 1.70 11.12
C GLY A 347 8.38 1.75 12.58
N PHE A 348 7.29 2.46 12.89
CA PHE A 348 6.69 2.47 14.21
C PHE A 348 5.57 1.44 14.32
N ASP A 349 5.52 0.77 15.46
CA ASP A 349 4.44 -0.13 15.88
C ASP A 349 3.31 0.61 16.61
N ALA A 350 3.56 1.84 17.06
CA ALA A 350 2.58 2.68 17.73
C ALA A 350 2.87 4.18 17.55
N ILE A 351 1.80 4.99 17.60
CA ILE A 351 1.88 6.46 17.65
C ILE A 351 1.73 6.88 19.11
N TYR A 352 2.80 7.43 19.67
CA TYR A 352 2.85 7.91 21.05
C TYR A 352 2.55 9.39 21.14
N GLU A 353 3.12 10.17 20.23
CA GLU A 353 2.91 11.60 20.15
C GLU A 353 2.97 12.10 18.70
N LEU A 354 2.33 13.21 18.45
CA LEU A 354 2.42 13.92 17.17
C LEU A 354 2.37 15.42 17.40
N GLU A 355 2.93 16.17 16.46
CA GLU A 355 2.84 17.62 16.43
C GLU A 355 2.30 18.02 15.07
N LEU A 356 1.27 18.85 15.06
CA LEU A 356 0.60 19.30 13.84
C LEU A 356 0.48 20.80 13.80
N GLN A 357 0.67 21.38 12.62
CA GLN A 357 0.22 22.73 12.30
C GLN A 357 -0.79 22.65 11.16
N MET A 358 -2.03 23.05 11.44
CA MET A 358 -3.10 23.12 10.45
C MET A 358 -3.21 24.51 9.86
N ALA A 359 -3.55 24.58 8.57
CA ALA A 359 -3.93 25.82 7.92
C ALA A 359 -5.21 25.64 7.11
N VAL A 360 -5.78 26.76 6.70
CA VAL A 360 -6.82 26.82 5.68
C VAL A 360 -6.35 27.73 4.54
N ILE A 361 -6.61 27.28 3.34
CA ILE A 361 -6.19 27.89 2.10
C ILE A 361 -7.43 28.34 1.34
N GLU A 362 -7.47 29.57 0.85
CA GLU A 362 -8.50 30.02 -0.07
C GLU A 362 -8.28 29.34 -1.41
N VAL A 363 -9.32 28.68 -1.94
CA VAL A 363 -9.29 27.94 -3.19
C VAL A 363 -10.42 28.36 -4.12
N GLU A 364 -10.19 28.33 -5.42
CA GLU A 364 -11.19 28.56 -6.45
C GLU A 364 -11.31 27.30 -7.33
N TRP A 365 -12.55 26.91 -7.64
CA TRP A 365 -12.79 25.78 -8.53
C TRP A 365 -12.46 26.14 -9.97
N ASP A 366 -11.47 25.47 -10.53
CA ASP A 366 -11.20 25.49 -11.97
C ASP A 366 -12.10 24.47 -12.69
N ALA A 367 -13.11 24.99 -13.39
CA ALA A 367 -14.08 24.17 -14.09
C ALA A 367 -13.55 23.58 -15.43
N GLU A 368 -12.38 24.02 -15.89
CA GLU A 368 -11.75 23.53 -17.10
C GLU A 368 -10.88 22.29 -16.83
N ASN A 369 -10.21 22.28 -15.69
CA ASN A 369 -9.30 21.21 -15.26
C ASN A 369 -9.86 20.34 -14.11
N GLU A 370 -11.06 20.66 -13.62
CA GLU A 370 -11.77 19.89 -12.57
C GLU A 370 -11.00 19.73 -11.24
N TYR A 371 -10.23 20.77 -10.83
CA TYR A 371 -9.56 20.81 -9.54
C TYR A 371 -9.71 22.17 -8.84
N TYR A 372 -9.23 22.27 -7.60
CA TYR A 372 -9.24 23.52 -6.84
C TYR A 372 -7.88 24.21 -6.92
N ASP A 373 -7.83 25.38 -7.59
CA ASP A 373 -6.67 26.26 -7.62
C ASP A 373 -6.39 26.89 -6.26
N TRP A 374 -5.12 26.96 -5.89
CA TRP A 374 -4.66 27.69 -4.71
C TRP A 374 -4.69 29.20 -4.99
N VAL A 375 -5.35 29.96 -4.10
CA VAL A 375 -5.42 31.43 -4.19
C VAL A 375 -4.49 32.09 -3.18
N ASP A 376 -4.68 31.83 -1.88
CA ASP A 376 -3.85 32.40 -0.80
C ASP A 376 -4.04 31.59 0.49
N GLN A 377 -3.07 31.67 1.40
CA GLN A 377 -3.24 31.17 2.76
C GLN A 377 -4.19 32.09 3.52
N TYR A 378 -5.31 31.55 3.98
CA TYR A 378 -6.36 32.31 4.65
C TYR A 378 -6.10 32.45 6.15
N ALA A 379 -5.80 31.36 6.83
CA ALA A 379 -5.44 31.31 8.25
C ALA A 379 -4.54 30.10 8.55
N ALA A 380 -3.73 30.21 9.59
CA ALA A 380 -2.93 29.09 10.10
C ALA A 380 -3.00 29.04 11.62
N GLY A 381 -3.10 27.83 12.16
CA GLY A 381 -3.02 27.56 13.59
C GLY A 381 -1.58 27.57 14.11
N GLU A 382 -1.45 27.52 15.41
CA GLU A 382 -0.16 27.28 16.07
C GLU A 382 0.21 25.80 15.99
N LYS A 383 1.51 25.47 16.04
CA LYS A 383 1.98 24.10 16.19
C LYS A 383 1.42 23.53 17.49
N THR A 384 0.74 22.41 17.40
CA THR A 384 0.06 21.78 18.55
C THR A 384 0.65 20.41 18.81
N GLU A 385 1.28 20.24 19.99
CA GLU A 385 1.69 18.93 20.50
C GLU A 385 0.47 18.12 20.96
N LEU A 386 0.35 16.92 20.46
CA LEU A 386 -0.73 15.99 20.79
C LEU A 386 -0.10 14.68 21.32
N LYS A 387 -0.60 14.22 22.45
CA LYS A 387 -0.16 12.98 23.08
C LYS A 387 -1.29 11.97 23.07
N THR A 388 -1.00 10.78 22.57
CA THR A 388 -1.99 9.69 22.56
C THR A 388 -2.09 9.05 23.94
N SER A 389 -3.11 8.22 24.15
CA SER A 389 -3.23 7.40 25.37
C SER A 389 -2.10 6.37 25.56
N LEU A 390 -1.28 6.16 24.52
CA LEU A 390 -0.10 5.29 24.55
C LEU A 390 1.19 6.03 24.94
N TYR A 391 1.15 7.37 25.04
CA TYR A 391 2.34 8.18 25.34
C TYR A 391 3.05 7.71 26.60
N ASP A 392 4.33 7.39 26.45
CA ASP A 392 5.24 7.07 27.54
C ASP A 392 6.55 7.86 27.32
N PRO A 393 6.92 8.76 28.24
CA PRO A 393 8.15 9.56 28.10
C PRO A 393 9.43 8.71 28.19
N ALA A 394 9.32 7.42 28.53
CA ALA A 394 10.45 6.49 28.56
C ALA A 394 10.69 5.80 27.21
N VAL A 395 9.79 5.97 26.25
CA VAL A 395 9.98 5.41 24.89
C VAL A 395 11.11 6.16 24.20
N ALA A 396 12.09 5.42 23.72
CA ALA A 396 13.15 5.95 22.85
C ALA A 396 12.71 5.82 21.39
N TYR A 397 12.88 6.90 20.64
CA TYR A 397 12.52 6.96 19.21
C TYR A 397 13.74 6.79 18.29
N ASP A 398 14.94 6.58 18.86
CA ASP A 398 16.17 6.46 18.10
C ASP A 398 16.18 5.17 17.29
N LYS A 399 16.69 5.26 16.05
CA LYS A 399 16.89 4.09 15.20
C LYS A 399 18.25 3.46 15.46
N ASP A 400 18.30 2.13 15.47
CA ASP A 400 19.57 1.41 15.51
C ASP A 400 20.33 1.64 14.20
N GLY A 401 21.49 2.29 14.28
CA GLY A 401 22.33 2.62 13.14
C GLY A 401 23.79 2.81 13.53
N GLU A 402 24.69 2.73 12.57
CA GLU A 402 26.10 3.04 12.77
C GLU A 402 26.30 4.55 12.82
N LEU A 403 26.80 5.09 13.94
CA LEU A 403 27.07 6.52 14.06
C LEU A 403 28.18 6.93 13.07
N LEU A 404 27.82 7.73 12.07
CA LEU A 404 28.77 8.30 11.09
C LEU A 404 29.37 9.61 11.58
N LEU A 405 28.56 10.47 12.23
CA LEU A 405 28.97 11.80 12.64
C LEU A 405 28.21 12.28 13.86
N ALA A 406 28.91 12.96 14.78
CA ALA A 406 28.32 13.70 15.89
C ALA A 406 28.97 15.08 16.01
N SER A 407 28.17 16.15 16.00
CA SER A 407 28.66 17.54 16.10
C SER A 407 27.59 18.46 16.69
N ASP A 408 27.94 19.19 17.75
CA ASP A 408 27.11 20.22 18.38
C ASP A 408 25.67 19.76 18.73
N GLY A 409 25.52 18.50 19.13
CA GLY A 409 24.23 17.89 19.45
C GLY A 409 23.55 17.20 18.26
N LEU A 410 24.00 17.41 17.04
CA LEU A 410 23.55 16.67 15.88
C LEU A 410 24.21 15.29 15.84
N GLU A 411 23.44 14.25 15.58
CA GLU A 411 23.89 12.88 15.31
C GLU A 411 23.37 12.43 13.95
N ILE A 412 24.25 11.86 13.11
CA ILE A 412 23.88 11.24 11.82
C ILE A 412 24.36 9.80 11.84
N CYS A 413 23.45 8.88 11.61
CA CYS A 413 23.70 7.44 11.61
C CYS A 413 23.37 6.81 10.25
N LEU A 414 24.16 5.82 9.86
CA LEU A 414 23.90 4.94 8.74
C LEU A 414 22.91 3.85 9.16
N LEU A 415 21.79 3.76 8.48
CA LEU A 415 20.82 2.67 8.64
C LEU A 415 21.09 1.51 7.70
N GLY A 416 21.67 1.80 6.53
CA GLY A 416 21.97 0.80 5.52
C GLY A 416 22.34 1.41 4.18
N THR A 417 22.64 0.55 3.24
CA THR A 417 22.95 0.90 1.86
C THR A 417 22.18 0.01 0.92
N GLU A 418 21.87 0.54 -0.24
CA GLU A 418 21.13 -0.15 -1.29
C GLU A 418 21.72 0.23 -2.63
N VAL A 419 21.64 -0.63 -3.64
CA VAL A 419 21.93 -0.30 -5.03
C VAL A 419 20.62 -0.33 -5.79
N ASP A 420 20.18 0.81 -6.24
CA ASP A 420 18.97 0.99 -7.02
C ASP A 420 19.32 0.95 -8.52
N ASP A 421 18.54 0.25 -9.32
CA ASP A 421 18.82 0.08 -10.76
C ASP A 421 18.69 1.40 -11.55
N PHE A 422 17.94 2.36 -11.03
CA PHE A 422 17.72 3.67 -11.66
C PHE A 422 18.63 4.76 -11.08
N TRP A 423 18.78 4.82 -9.74
CA TRP A 423 19.55 5.86 -9.05
C TRP A 423 20.97 5.44 -8.69
N GLY A 424 21.33 4.16 -8.81
CA GLY A 424 22.62 3.63 -8.37
C GLY A 424 22.73 3.50 -6.84
N PRO A 425 23.92 3.67 -6.28
CA PRO A 425 24.13 3.52 -4.84
C PRO A 425 23.35 4.55 -4.02
N LYS A 426 22.55 4.08 -3.07
CA LYS A 426 21.82 4.86 -2.07
C LYS A 426 22.37 4.61 -0.68
N VAL A 427 22.41 5.64 0.14
CA VAL A 427 22.80 5.59 1.55
C VAL A 427 21.60 6.01 2.40
N LYS A 428 21.03 5.08 3.17
CA LYS A 428 19.89 5.34 4.08
C LYS A 428 20.41 5.90 5.39
N LEU A 429 19.94 7.08 5.76
CA LEU A 429 20.44 7.85 6.88
C LEU A 429 19.31 8.18 7.86
N TYR A 430 19.69 8.22 9.12
CA TYR A 430 18.92 8.75 10.24
C TYR A 430 19.67 9.92 10.83
N ALA A 431 18.98 10.99 11.22
CA ALA A 431 19.57 12.06 11.99
C ALA A 431 18.69 12.50 13.16
N TYR A 432 19.35 12.95 14.22
CA TYR A 432 18.74 13.54 15.41
C TYR A 432 19.43 14.87 15.74
N ASN A 433 18.63 15.92 15.92
CA ASN A 433 19.11 17.20 16.41
C ASN A 433 18.82 17.36 17.90
N GLY A 434 19.77 16.99 18.74
CA GLY A 434 19.74 17.24 20.19
C GLY A 434 20.28 18.62 20.58
N GLY A 435 20.60 19.50 19.62
CA GLY A 435 20.99 20.90 19.82
C GLY A 435 19.81 21.82 20.18
N SER A 436 20.06 23.11 20.23
CA SER A 436 19.06 24.14 20.55
C SER A 436 18.62 24.98 19.34
N GLU A 437 19.30 24.85 18.23
CA GLU A 437 19.04 25.60 17.01
C GLU A 437 18.35 24.69 15.99
N ASP A 438 17.39 25.25 15.26
CA ASP A 438 16.72 24.59 14.15
C ASP A 438 17.63 24.60 12.93
N VAL A 439 17.88 23.43 12.35
CA VAL A 439 18.79 23.28 11.21
C VAL A 439 18.19 22.42 10.10
N ILE A 440 18.67 22.67 8.88
CA ILE A 440 18.53 21.74 7.76
C ILE A 440 19.90 21.08 7.55
N VAL A 441 19.92 19.76 7.36
CA VAL A 441 21.11 19.03 6.97
C VAL A 441 21.05 18.72 5.48
N GLU A 442 22.04 19.21 4.74
CA GLU A 442 22.19 18.96 3.31
C GLU A 442 23.52 18.25 3.01
N VAL A 443 23.66 17.67 1.84
CA VAL A 443 24.94 17.17 1.32
C VAL A 443 25.57 18.24 0.42
N ALA A 444 26.66 18.83 0.90
CA ALA A 444 27.44 19.82 0.16
C ALA A 444 28.27 19.20 -0.97
N GLU A 445 28.74 17.97 -0.80
CA GLU A 445 29.49 17.21 -1.80
C GLU A 445 29.28 15.71 -1.60
N MET A 446 28.98 15.00 -2.69
CA MET A 446 28.94 13.54 -2.74
C MET A 446 29.97 13.03 -3.76
N LYS A 447 30.72 11.98 -3.38
CA LYS A 447 31.65 11.30 -4.30
C LYS A 447 31.37 9.80 -4.32
N LEU A 448 31.33 9.23 -5.51
CA LEU A 448 31.35 7.79 -5.73
C LEU A 448 32.72 7.38 -6.27
N ASP A 449 33.45 6.56 -5.51
CA ASP A 449 34.83 6.15 -5.82
C ASP A 449 35.74 7.34 -6.22
N GLY A 450 35.52 8.51 -5.58
CA GLY A 450 36.28 9.76 -5.81
C GLY A 450 35.78 10.63 -6.95
N VAL A 451 34.71 10.23 -7.65
CA VAL A 451 34.05 11.07 -8.68
C VAL A 451 32.94 11.87 -8.03
N VAL A 452 32.91 13.18 -8.24
CA VAL A 452 31.92 14.11 -7.68
C VAL A 452 30.61 14.03 -8.45
N PHE A 453 29.51 13.93 -7.73
CA PHE A 453 28.14 13.99 -8.22
C PHE A 453 27.33 15.03 -7.43
N ASP A 454 26.33 15.60 -8.06
CA ASP A 454 25.29 16.31 -7.33
C ASP A 454 24.50 15.28 -6.51
N CYS A 455 24.03 15.68 -5.30
CA CYS A 455 23.29 14.81 -4.41
C CYS A 455 21.93 15.44 -4.09
N LEU A 456 20.89 14.68 -4.27
CA LEU A 456 19.56 15.04 -3.75
C LEU A 456 19.45 14.48 -2.33
N PHE A 457 19.56 15.37 -1.35
CA PHE A 457 19.45 15.02 0.06
C PHE A 457 19.16 16.27 0.89
N SER A 458 18.17 16.20 1.73
CA SER A 458 17.87 17.20 2.74
C SER A 458 17.13 16.55 3.92
N MET A 459 17.44 16.99 5.13
CA MET A 459 16.70 16.67 6.35
C MET A 459 16.35 17.95 7.09
N ASP A 460 15.07 18.16 7.38
CA ASP A 460 14.58 19.28 8.20
C ASP A 460 14.58 18.87 9.67
N LEU A 461 15.47 19.44 10.47
CA LEU A 461 15.74 19.04 11.83
C LEU A 461 15.62 20.21 12.82
N PRO A 462 14.40 20.61 13.21
CA PRO A 462 14.22 21.45 14.39
C PRO A 462 14.83 20.83 15.65
N ALA A 463 15.10 21.66 16.65
CA ALA A 463 15.65 21.21 17.93
C ALA A 463 14.79 20.11 18.57
N GLY A 464 15.41 19.00 18.95
CA GLY A 464 14.76 17.80 19.50
C GLY A 464 14.08 16.89 18.48
N LYS A 465 14.14 17.20 17.18
CA LYS A 465 13.49 16.42 16.11
C LYS A 465 14.45 15.44 15.42
N ARG A 466 13.86 14.51 14.70
CA ARG A 466 14.49 13.43 13.97
C ARG A 466 14.02 13.41 12.52
N ASP A 467 14.85 12.88 11.63
CA ASP A 467 14.47 12.67 10.23
C ASP A 467 15.15 11.41 9.66
N LEU A 468 14.52 10.89 8.60
CA LEU A 468 15.01 9.78 7.78
C LEU A 468 15.11 10.26 6.33
N SER A 469 16.24 10.03 5.67
CA SER A 469 16.41 10.39 4.27
C SER A 469 17.41 9.46 3.58
N GLU A 470 17.38 9.47 2.25
CA GLU A 470 18.31 8.71 1.41
C GLU A 470 19.20 9.66 0.61
N ALA A 471 20.51 9.47 0.73
CA ALA A 471 21.46 10.18 -0.11
C ALA A 471 21.81 9.35 -1.35
N TYR A 472 21.61 9.90 -2.53
CA TYR A 472 21.96 9.29 -3.80
C TYR A 472 22.43 10.31 -4.83
N ALA A 473 23.22 9.85 -5.81
CA ALA A 473 23.76 10.71 -6.84
C ALA A 473 22.64 11.16 -7.80
N PHE A 474 22.54 12.48 -8.00
CA PHE A 474 21.71 13.02 -9.08
C PHE A 474 22.54 13.11 -10.36
N PHE A 475 22.02 12.56 -11.44
CA PHE A 475 22.69 12.60 -12.74
C PHE A 475 21.69 12.77 -13.88
N MET A 476 22.18 13.33 -14.98
CA MET A 476 21.42 13.50 -16.22
C MET A 476 22.17 12.78 -17.34
N GLY A 477 21.96 11.47 -17.49
CA GLY A 477 22.63 10.65 -18.49
C GLY A 477 22.03 9.25 -18.59
N ASP A 478 22.46 8.49 -19.60
CA ASP A 478 21.95 7.16 -19.89
C ASP A 478 22.63 6.04 -19.05
N GLU A 479 23.72 6.37 -18.33
CA GLU A 479 24.45 5.39 -17.51
C GLU A 479 24.25 5.69 -16.02
N VAL A 480 23.68 4.73 -15.29
CA VAL A 480 23.49 4.80 -13.84
C VAL A 480 24.86 4.88 -13.15
N PRO A 481 25.07 5.82 -12.21
CA PRO A 481 26.30 5.89 -11.44
C PRO A 481 26.57 4.59 -10.71
N THR A 482 27.81 4.10 -10.77
CA THR A 482 28.26 2.92 -10.06
C THR A 482 29.44 3.25 -9.17
N GLY A 483 29.52 2.65 -8.01
CA GLY A 483 30.63 2.83 -7.08
C GLY A 483 30.44 2.01 -5.83
N LYS A 484 31.56 1.66 -5.17
CA LYS A 484 31.57 0.91 -3.90
C LYS A 484 31.86 1.78 -2.69
N THR A 485 32.34 3.00 -2.91
CA THR A 485 32.69 3.94 -1.84
C THR A 485 31.95 5.24 -2.04
N VAL A 486 31.11 5.61 -1.10
CA VAL A 486 30.38 6.88 -1.06
C VAL A 486 31.02 7.76 -0.01
N GLU A 487 31.54 8.93 -0.41
CA GLU A 487 31.99 9.98 0.51
C GLU A 487 30.94 11.10 0.52
N LEU A 488 30.42 11.42 1.71
CA LEU A 488 29.43 12.48 1.93
C LEU A 488 30.01 13.58 2.78
N THR A 489 29.93 14.81 2.31
CA THR A 489 30.25 16.02 3.08
C THR A 489 28.95 16.73 3.42
N PHE A 490 28.54 16.70 4.67
CA PHE A 490 27.32 17.39 5.10
C PHE A 490 27.57 18.86 5.38
N GLN A 491 26.54 19.68 5.20
CA GLN A 491 26.49 21.05 5.69
C GLN A 491 25.24 21.29 6.51
N LEU A 492 25.35 22.12 7.51
CA LEU A 492 24.24 22.67 8.27
C LEU A 492 23.83 23.99 7.65
N VAL A 493 22.53 24.15 7.44
CA VAL A 493 21.91 25.34 6.86
C VAL A 493 20.91 25.88 7.89
N ASP A 494 20.87 27.19 8.05
CA ASP A 494 19.88 27.86 8.88
C ASP A 494 18.48 27.71 8.24
N ARG A 495 17.52 27.24 9.02
CA ARG A 495 16.18 26.90 8.54
C ARG A 495 15.38 28.09 8.04
N GLU A 496 15.63 29.31 8.59
CA GLU A 496 14.91 30.53 8.21
C GLU A 496 15.56 31.27 7.04
N THR A 497 16.88 31.36 7.06
CA THR A 497 17.65 32.17 6.10
C THR A 497 18.19 31.39 4.92
N TRP A 498 18.23 30.07 5.01
CA TRP A 498 18.86 29.14 4.03
C TRP A 498 20.35 29.43 3.82
N GLU A 499 21.01 30.06 4.78
CA GLU A 499 22.46 30.29 4.72
C GLU A 499 23.22 29.14 5.38
N ALA A 500 24.33 28.74 4.75
CA ALA A 500 25.19 27.70 5.31
C ALA A 500 25.80 28.17 6.63
N ILE A 501 25.53 27.43 7.71
CA ILE A 501 26.07 27.67 9.06
C ILE A 501 27.45 27.04 9.18
N LYS A 502 27.58 25.78 8.75
CA LYS A 502 28.77 24.96 8.98
C LYS A 502 28.86 23.80 8.01
N THR A 503 30.03 23.59 7.42
CA THR A 503 30.36 22.34 6.71
C THR A 503 31.01 21.37 7.69
N LEU A 504 30.60 20.13 7.67
CA LEU A 504 31.08 19.07 8.56
C LEU A 504 32.21 18.27 7.91
N GLU A 505 32.95 17.48 8.70
CA GLU A 505 33.98 16.61 8.15
C GLU A 505 33.33 15.51 7.28
N PRO A 506 33.95 15.14 6.16
CA PRO A 506 33.40 14.13 5.27
C PRO A 506 33.37 12.74 5.94
N VAL A 507 32.32 11.99 5.66
CA VAL A 507 32.16 10.58 6.09
C VAL A 507 32.21 9.65 4.89
N THR A 508 32.70 8.43 5.10
CA THR A 508 32.82 7.43 4.02
C THR A 508 32.01 6.19 4.36
N VAL A 509 31.18 5.79 3.42
CA VAL A 509 30.33 4.59 3.49
C VAL A 509 30.74 3.62 2.41
N THR A 510 30.81 2.33 2.72
CA THR A 510 31.10 1.28 1.75
C THR A 510 29.82 0.57 1.36
N ILE A 511 29.55 0.46 0.07
CA ILE A 511 28.42 -0.30 -0.48
C ILE A 511 28.86 -1.76 -0.59
N PRO A 512 28.18 -2.71 0.02
CA PRO A 512 28.44 -4.14 -0.13
C PRO A 512 28.26 -4.62 -1.58
N ASP A 513 28.97 -5.73 -1.91
CA ASP A 513 28.81 -6.38 -3.24
C ASP A 513 27.45 -7.05 -3.37
#